data_777bf27020a8b242b38466072f78adae
#
_entry.id   777bf27020a8b242b38466072f78adae
#
_cell.length_a   1.000
_cell.length_b   1.000
_cell.length_c   1.000
_cell.angle_alpha   90.00
_cell.angle_beta   90.00
_cell.angle_gamma   90.00
#
_symmetry.space_group_name_H-M   'P 1'
#
loop_
_entity.id
_entity.type
_entity.pdbx_description
1 polymer ?
#
loop_
_entity_poly.entity_id
_entity_poly.type
_entity_poly.pdbx_seq_one_letter_code
_entity_poly.pdbx_strand_id
1 'polypeptide(L)'
;MDWNVIATVYDQHGLRRARRFLSRYGEVARTHFHNVLVLQVPDIEAFLEAMAAALEGNAGMFNDISRIMPAHATFSFESIAEFEDRARSIARQWGDRLAGKSFHVRLHRRAGETSVKLGSHTEEVFLDNAILQHLSETGRPGRVKFDDPDYLLDIETVGPRAGMSIWSRDDLMRFPFLHVD
;
A
#
# COMPACT_ATOMS: atom_id res chain seq x y z
N MET A 1 -9.17 -5.16 -14.16
CA MET A 1 -7.82 -4.59 -14.39
C MET A 1 -6.91 -5.01 -13.24
N ASP A 2 -5.77 -5.51 -13.57
CA ASP A 2 -4.72 -5.80 -12.60
C ASP A 2 -4.01 -4.50 -12.26
N TRP A 3 -4.24 -3.99 -11.07
CA TRP A 3 -3.63 -2.76 -10.61
C TRP A 3 -2.43 -3.05 -9.69
N ASN A 4 -1.49 -2.12 -9.65
CA ASN A 4 -0.37 -2.11 -8.71
C ASN A 4 -0.16 -0.74 -8.04
N VAL A 5 -1.05 0.23 -8.26
CA VAL A 5 -1.06 1.51 -7.55
C VAL A 5 -2.50 1.87 -7.21
N ILE A 6 -2.71 2.38 -6.00
CA ILE A 6 -3.96 3.02 -5.58
C ILE A 6 -3.71 4.51 -5.39
N ALA A 7 -4.61 5.32 -5.91
CA ALA A 7 -4.64 6.75 -5.64
C ALA A 7 -5.99 7.14 -4.99
N THR A 8 -5.92 7.86 -3.89
CA THR A 8 -7.08 8.43 -3.22
C THR A 8 -7.12 9.93 -3.47
N VAL A 9 -8.29 10.45 -3.79
CA VAL A 9 -8.52 11.89 -3.99
C VAL A 9 -9.33 12.47 -2.84
N TYR A 10 -9.19 13.77 -2.59
CA TYR A 10 -9.91 14.43 -1.49
C TYR A 10 -11.41 14.42 -1.70
N ASP A 11 -11.85 14.66 -2.95
CA ASP A 11 -13.27 14.72 -3.30
C ASP A 11 -13.55 14.30 -4.74
N GLN A 12 -14.83 14.19 -5.08
CA GLN A 12 -15.31 13.82 -6.41
C GLN A 12 -14.97 14.86 -7.51
N HIS A 13 -14.83 16.12 -7.14
CA HIS A 13 -14.55 17.20 -8.11
C HIS A 13 -13.10 17.08 -8.64
N GLY A 14 -12.17 16.65 -7.78
CA GLY A 14 -10.78 16.40 -8.13
C GLY A 14 -10.55 15.13 -8.97
N LEU A 15 -11.48 14.17 -8.92
CA LEU A 15 -11.30 12.83 -9.51
C LEU A 15 -10.95 12.87 -11.00
N ARG A 16 -11.58 13.76 -11.77
CA ARG A 16 -11.32 13.90 -13.21
C ARG A 16 -9.92 14.45 -13.50
N ARG A 17 -9.49 15.45 -12.71
CA ARG A 17 -8.16 16.05 -12.85
C ARG A 17 -7.07 15.08 -12.43
N ALA A 18 -7.23 14.42 -11.30
CA ALA A 18 -6.34 13.38 -10.81
C ALA A 18 -6.21 12.24 -11.84
N ARG A 19 -7.32 11.73 -12.38
CA ARG A 19 -7.30 10.70 -13.41
C ARG A 19 -6.52 11.14 -14.65
N ARG A 20 -6.76 12.37 -15.15
CA ARG A 20 -6.03 12.91 -16.31
C ARG A 20 -4.54 13.03 -16.05
N PHE A 21 -4.16 13.46 -14.86
CA PHE A 21 -2.76 13.54 -14.44
C PHE A 21 -2.10 12.17 -14.42
N LEU A 22 -2.68 11.24 -13.67
CA LEU A 22 -2.14 9.90 -13.48
C LEU A 22 -2.12 9.06 -14.77
N SER A 23 -3.02 9.30 -15.71
CA SER A 23 -3.04 8.61 -17.01
C SER A 23 -1.80 8.84 -17.88
N ARG A 24 -0.94 9.75 -17.52
CA ARG A 24 0.36 9.95 -18.17
C ARG A 24 1.38 8.88 -17.82
N TYR A 25 1.15 8.17 -16.73
CA TYR A 25 2.13 7.25 -16.12
C TYR A 25 1.71 5.78 -16.20
N GLY A 26 0.44 5.52 -16.52
CA GLY A 26 -0.08 4.17 -16.62
C GLY A 26 -1.56 4.14 -16.98
N GLU A 27 -2.09 2.94 -17.06
CA GLU A 27 -3.53 2.72 -17.26
C GLU A 27 -4.27 3.03 -15.96
N VAL A 28 -5.30 3.90 -16.01
CA VAL A 28 -6.06 4.34 -14.85
C VAL A 28 -7.52 3.94 -14.96
N ALA A 29 -8.05 3.29 -13.95
CA ALA A 29 -9.48 2.95 -13.84
C ALA A 29 -10.11 3.54 -12.57
N ARG A 30 -11.42 3.81 -12.67
CA ARG A 30 -12.26 4.13 -11.52
C ARG A 30 -12.66 2.84 -10.82
N THR A 31 -12.82 2.92 -9.53
CA THR A 31 -13.41 1.84 -8.73
C THR A 31 -14.86 2.16 -8.38
N HIS A 32 -15.57 1.22 -7.77
CA HIS A 32 -16.89 1.46 -7.18
C HIS A 32 -16.81 2.24 -5.84
N PHE A 33 -15.62 2.44 -5.33
CA PHE A 33 -15.40 3.18 -4.08
C PHE A 33 -15.25 4.66 -4.37
N HIS A 34 -15.82 5.48 -3.47
CA HIS A 34 -15.69 6.92 -3.58
C HIS A 34 -14.22 7.34 -3.49
N ASN A 35 -13.84 8.28 -4.35
CA ASN A 35 -12.54 8.94 -4.31
C ASN A 35 -11.33 8.00 -4.52
N VAL A 36 -11.54 6.82 -5.12
CA VAL A 36 -10.47 5.83 -5.33
C VAL A 36 -10.29 5.54 -6.81
N LEU A 37 -9.05 5.75 -7.26
CA LEU A 37 -8.55 5.33 -8.56
C LEU A 37 -7.56 4.17 -8.38
N VAL A 38 -7.51 3.28 -9.34
CA VAL A 38 -6.48 2.25 -9.43
C VAL A 38 -5.69 2.42 -10.72
N LEU A 39 -4.39 2.14 -10.67
CA LEU A 39 -3.51 2.24 -11.82
C LEU A 39 -2.75 0.94 -12.01
N GLN A 40 -2.42 0.66 -13.28
CA GLN A 40 -1.38 -0.29 -13.65
C GLN A 40 -0.22 0.48 -14.26
N VAL A 41 0.90 0.47 -13.56
CA VAL A 41 2.15 1.09 -14.04
C VAL A 41 3.18 -0.01 -14.38
N PRO A 42 4.02 0.18 -15.40
CA PRO A 42 4.96 -0.85 -15.81
C PRO A 42 6.13 -1.02 -14.83
N ASP A 43 6.51 0.04 -14.12
CA ASP A 43 7.66 0.08 -13.23
C ASP A 43 7.34 1.00 -12.03
N ILE A 44 7.32 0.42 -10.83
CA ILE A 44 6.99 1.14 -9.59
C ILE A 44 8.07 2.16 -9.22
N GLU A 45 9.34 1.82 -9.37
CA GLU A 45 10.45 2.71 -9.02
C GLU A 45 10.47 3.93 -9.95
N ALA A 46 10.35 3.71 -11.26
CA ALA A 46 10.25 4.79 -12.23
C ALA A 46 9.00 5.67 -11.98
N PHE A 47 7.89 5.07 -11.57
CA PHE A 47 6.68 5.80 -11.21
C PHE A 47 6.89 6.68 -9.97
N LEU A 48 7.50 6.16 -8.92
CA LEU A 48 7.81 6.93 -7.70
C LEU A 48 8.68 8.15 -8.00
N GLU A 49 9.75 7.97 -8.80
CA GLU A 49 10.63 9.07 -9.21
C GLU A 49 9.88 10.11 -10.06
N ALA A 50 9.02 9.66 -10.97
CA ALA A 50 8.21 10.56 -11.78
C ALA A 50 7.20 11.37 -10.93
N MET A 51 6.61 10.75 -9.90
CA MET A 51 5.73 11.44 -8.96
C MET A 51 6.49 12.46 -8.11
N ALA A 52 7.68 12.11 -7.63
CA ALA A 52 8.54 13.03 -6.87
C ALA A 52 8.93 14.24 -7.73
N ALA A 53 9.37 14.01 -8.96
CA ALA A 53 9.70 15.08 -9.91
C ALA A 53 8.50 15.98 -10.24
N ALA A 54 7.31 15.39 -10.40
CA ALA A 54 6.07 16.14 -10.64
C ALA A 54 5.69 17.00 -9.43
N LEU A 55 5.88 16.51 -8.21
CA LEU A 55 5.62 17.25 -6.98
C LEU A 55 6.56 18.46 -6.85
N GLU A 56 7.84 18.28 -7.13
CA GLU A 56 8.83 19.37 -7.11
C GLU A 56 8.56 20.42 -8.19
N GLY A 57 8.20 19.97 -9.40
CA GLY A 57 7.96 20.84 -10.54
C GLY A 57 6.63 21.60 -10.48
N ASN A 58 5.58 20.98 -9.98
CA ASN A 58 4.25 21.57 -9.87
C ASN A 58 3.40 20.88 -8.78
N ALA A 59 3.58 21.28 -7.55
CA ALA A 59 2.82 20.76 -6.41
C ALA A 59 1.28 20.89 -6.57
N GLY A 60 0.81 21.88 -7.35
CA GLY A 60 -0.61 22.08 -7.63
C GLY A 60 -1.30 20.89 -8.31
N MET A 61 -0.56 20.03 -8.99
CA MET A 61 -1.10 18.79 -9.58
C MET A 61 -1.54 17.77 -8.51
N PHE A 62 -1.03 17.90 -7.30
CA PHE A 62 -1.37 17.04 -6.17
C PHE A 62 -2.50 17.60 -5.30
N ASN A 63 -3.03 18.82 -5.59
CA ASN A 63 -4.08 19.43 -4.78
C ASN A 63 -5.35 18.58 -4.70
N ASP A 64 -5.61 17.75 -5.68
CA ASP A 64 -6.76 16.85 -5.70
C ASP A 64 -6.46 15.45 -5.15
N ILE A 65 -5.18 15.10 -4.96
CA ILE A 65 -4.74 13.76 -4.58
C ILE A 65 -4.32 13.79 -3.11
N SER A 66 -4.99 12.98 -2.29
CA SER A 66 -4.66 12.86 -0.87
C SER A 66 -3.55 11.84 -0.64
N ARG A 67 -3.48 10.80 -1.50
CA ARG A 67 -2.51 9.70 -1.32
C ARG A 67 -2.29 8.95 -2.62
N ILE A 68 -1.05 8.52 -2.84
CA ILE A 68 -0.69 7.56 -3.90
C ILE A 68 0.08 6.44 -3.23
N MET A 69 -0.40 5.19 -3.37
CA MET A 69 0.24 4.02 -2.75
C MET A 69 0.51 2.95 -3.80
N PRO A 70 1.77 2.81 -4.23
CA PRO A 70 2.21 1.67 -5.04
C PRO A 70 2.30 0.39 -4.22
N ALA A 71 2.12 -0.75 -4.87
CA ALA A 71 2.26 -2.07 -4.28
C ALA A 71 3.45 -2.82 -4.89
N HIS A 72 4.36 -3.30 -4.05
CA HIS A 72 5.49 -4.13 -4.47
C HIS A 72 5.05 -5.56 -4.85
N ALA A 73 3.94 -6.02 -4.28
CA ALA A 73 3.33 -7.30 -4.59
C ALA A 73 1.80 -7.18 -4.57
N THR A 74 1.14 -7.90 -5.47
CA THR A 74 -0.33 -7.92 -5.54
C THR A 74 -0.84 -9.35 -5.64
N PHE A 75 -2.05 -9.59 -5.12
CA PHE A 75 -2.71 -10.88 -5.20
C PHE A 75 -4.22 -10.74 -5.11
N SER A 76 -4.94 -11.75 -5.58
CA SER A 76 -6.38 -11.87 -5.36
C SER A 76 -6.66 -12.90 -4.26
N PHE A 77 -7.80 -12.79 -3.59
CA PHE A 77 -8.22 -13.68 -2.51
C PHE A 77 -9.75 -13.83 -2.48
N GLU A 78 -10.22 -15.02 -2.10
CA GLU A 78 -11.63 -15.36 -2.01
C GLU A 78 -12.06 -15.68 -0.57
N SER A 79 -11.10 -15.76 0.36
CA SER A 79 -11.35 -16.02 1.78
C SER A 79 -10.34 -15.29 2.65
N ILE A 80 -10.65 -15.17 3.96
CA ILE A 80 -9.72 -14.63 4.96
C ILE A 80 -8.45 -15.50 5.01
N ALA A 81 -8.60 -16.83 5.04
CA ALA A 81 -7.49 -17.76 5.11
C ALA A 81 -6.55 -17.61 3.90
N GLU A 82 -7.09 -17.43 2.70
CA GLU A 82 -6.28 -17.19 1.51
C GLU A 82 -5.56 -15.85 1.56
N PHE A 83 -6.23 -14.80 2.03
CA PHE A 83 -5.61 -13.49 2.26
C PHE A 83 -4.42 -13.62 3.23
N GLU A 84 -4.65 -14.22 4.39
CA GLU A 84 -3.63 -14.41 5.43
C GLU A 84 -2.42 -15.21 4.92
N ASP A 85 -2.65 -16.32 4.20
CA ASP A 85 -1.57 -17.15 3.66
C ASP A 85 -0.71 -16.41 2.64
N ARG A 86 -1.35 -15.68 1.71
CA ARG A 86 -0.65 -14.90 0.69
C ARG A 86 0.08 -13.71 1.29
N ALA A 87 -0.57 -12.95 2.16
CA ALA A 87 0.04 -11.80 2.83
C ALA A 87 1.23 -12.21 3.70
N ARG A 88 1.11 -13.29 4.48
CA ARG A 88 2.20 -13.87 5.27
C ARG A 88 3.38 -14.29 4.40
N SER A 89 3.12 -14.96 3.27
CA SER A 89 4.17 -15.39 2.33
C SER A 89 4.95 -14.20 1.77
N ILE A 90 4.26 -13.12 1.39
CA ILE A 90 4.89 -11.89 0.89
C ILE A 90 5.69 -11.21 2.01
N ALA A 91 5.12 -11.06 3.20
CA ALA A 91 5.77 -10.40 4.33
C ALA A 91 7.09 -11.11 4.73
N ARG A 92 7.12 -12.44 4.69
CA ARG A 92 8.32 -13.24 4.95
C ARG A 92 9.46 -12.96 3.96
N GLN A 93 9.16 -12.64 2.71
CA GLN A 93 10.17 -12.26 1.71
C GLN A 93 10.91 -10.97 2.09
N TRP A 94 10.30 -10.13 2.91
CA TRP A 94 10.90 -8.90 3.43
C TRP A 94 11.64 -9.07 4.76
N GLY A 95 11.77 -10.32 5.23
CA GLY A 95 12.43 -10.65 6.51
C GLY A 95 13.83 -10.07 6.64
N ASP A 96 14.64 -10.08 5.59
CA ASP A 96 15.99 -9.51 5.62
C ASP A 96 15.98 -7.98 5.86
N ARG A 97 15.00 -7.27 5.33
CA ARG A 97 14.83 -5.82 5.57
C ARG A 97 14.37 -5.53 7.00
N LEU A 98 13.55 -6.42 7.56
CA LEU A 98 12.94 -6.25 8.89
C LEU A 98 13.81 -6.80 10.03
N ALA A 99 14.87 -7.52 9.73
CA ALA A 99 15.75 -8.15 10.70
C ALA A 99 16.37 -7.12 11.67
N GLY A 100 16.09 -7.27 12.97
CA GLY A 100 16.55 -6.34 14.00
C GLY A 100 15.92 -4.95 13.99
N LYS A 101 14.87 -4.74 13.19
CA LYS A 101 14.21 -3.44 13.00
C LYS A 101 12.87 -3.38 13.72
N SER A 102 12.37 -2.15 13.88
CA SER A 102 10.98 -1.91 14.25
C SER A 102 10.11 -1.78 13.01
N PHE A 103 8.89 -2.29 13.09
CA PHE A 103 7.94 -2.23 11.99
C PHE A 103 6.50 -2.12 12.50
N HIS A 104 5.60 -1.78 11.60
CA HIS A 104 4.16 -1.77 11.82
C HIS A 104 3.43 -2.11 10.53
N VAL A 105 2.34 -2.87 10.65
CA VAL A 105 1.45 -3.20 9.54
C VAL A 105 0.23 -2.29 9.57
N ARG A 106 -0.16 -1.76 8.41
CA ARG A 106 -1.40 -1.02 8.21
C ARG A 106 -2.22 -1.66 7.10
N LEU A 107 -3.51 -1.81 7.31
CA LEU A 107 -4.47 -2.34 6.34
C LEU A 107 -5.57 -1.33 6.04
N HIS A 108 -5.57 -0.82 4.83
CA HIS A 108 -6.61 0.05 4.27
C HIS A 108 -7.60 -0.77 3.44
N ARG A 109 -8.70 -1.13 4.06
CA ARG A 109 -9.69 -2.01 3.45
C ARG A 109 -10.76 -1.24 2.67
N ARG A 110 -10.99 -1.66 1.42
CA ARG A 110 -12.14 -1.25 0.61
C ARG A 110 -12.87 -2.51 0.13
N ALA A 111 -13.99 -2.80 0.79
CA ALA A 111 -14.79 -3.99 0.52
C ALA A 111 -16.23 -3.60 0.17
N GLY A 112 -16.78 -4.21 -0.87
CA GLY A 112 -18.20 -4.14 -1.20
C GLY A 112 -19.03 -5.09 -0.33
N GLU A 113 -20.36 -5.09 -0.50
CA GLU A 113 -21.28 -5.92 0.30
C GLU A 113 -21.01 -7.42 0.15
N THR A 114 -20.60 -7.85 -1.05
CA THR A 114 -20.32 -9.26 -1.40
C THR A 114 -18.86 -9.67 -1.21
N SER A 115 -17.99 -8.73 -0.79
CA SER A 115 -16.57 -9.00 -0.61
C SER A 115 -16.28 -9.70 0.70
N VAL A 116 -15.14 -10.41 0.75
CA VAL A 116 -14.58 -10.94 2.01
C VAL A 116 -14.43 -9.81 3.02
N LYS A 117 -14.98 -9.99 4.21
CA LYS A 117 -14.96 -8.98 5.27
C LYS A 117 -13.72 -9.16 6.15
N LEU A 118 -12.60 -8.63 5.71
CA LEU A 118 -11.40 -8.54 6.54
C LEU A 118 -11.64 -7.57 7.70
N GLY A 119 -11.16 -7.89 8.89
CA GLY A 119 -11.07 -6.96 10.01
C GLY A 119 -9.71 -6.25 9.97
N SER A 120 -9.64 -4.95 9.66
CA SER A 120 -8.33 -4.30 9.50
C SER A 120 -7.40 -4.54 10.68
N HIS A 121 -7.85 -4.25 11.89
CA HIS A 121 -7.05 -4.47 13.10
C HIS A 121 -6.71 -5.96 13.32
N THR A 122 -7.63 -6.87 13.04
CA THR A 122 -7.38 -8.32 13.19
C THR A 122 -6.26 -8.78 12.27
N GLU A 123 -6.30 -8.36 11.02
CA GLU A 123 -5.29 -8.75 10.02
C GLU A 123 -3.95 -8.05 10.25
N GLU A 124 -3.95 -6.80 10.72
CA GLU A 124 -2.73 -6.11 11.15
C GLU A 124 -2.02 -6.88 12.26
N VAL A 125 -2.76 -7.27 13.33
CA VAL A 125 -2.23 -8.06 14.45
C VAL A 125 -1.76 -9.45 14.00
N PHE A 126 -2.53 -10.10 13.11
CA PHE A 126 -2.13 -11.39 12.55
C PHE A 126 -0.76 -11.30 11.82
N LEU A 127 -0.59 -10.30 10.97
CA LEU A 127 0.64 -10.12 10.21
C LEU A 127 1.81 -9.65 11.08
N ASP A 128 1.57 -8.75 12.03
CA ASP A 128 2.59 -8.35 13.02
C ASP A 128 3.15 -9.59 13.73
N ASN A 129 2.28 -10.48 14.21
CA ASN A 129 2.68 -11.72 14.89
C ASN A 129 3.39 -12.71 13.95
N ALA A 130 2.91 -12.86 12.72
CA ALA A 130 3.52 -13.75 11.73
C ALA A 130 4.95 -13.30 11.36
N ILE A 131 5.17 -12.00 11.25
CA ILE A 131 6.49 -11.41 10.99
C ILE A 131 7.39 -11.59 12.21
N LEU A 132 6.93 -11.28 13.41
CA LEU A 132 7.70 -11.47 14.66
C LEU A 132 8.15 -12.91 14.82
N GLN A 133 7.25 -13.87 14.58
CA GLN A 133 7.58 -15.30 14.63
C GLN A 133 8.68 -15.65 13.63
N HIS A 134 8.52 -15.25 12.37
CA HIS A 134 9.50 -15.50 11.32
C HIS A 134 10.90 -14.93 11.65
N LEU A 135 10.94 -13.70 12.15
CA LEU A 135 12.20 -13.05 12.53
C LEU A 135 12.85 -13.75 13.73
N SER A 136 12.06 -14.21 14.70
CA SER A 136 12.55 -15.00 15.84
C SER A 136 13.13 -16.34 15.40
N GLU A 137 12.42 -17.07 14.53
CA GLU A 137 12.85 -18.36 13.98
C GLU A 137 14.16 -18.26 13.18
N THR A 138 14.40 -17.14 12.54
CA THR A 138 15.65 -16.86 11.79
C THR A 138 16.76 -16.26 12.67
N GLY A 139 16.55 -16.13 13.98
CA GLY A 139 17.53 -15.58 14.92
C GLY A 139 17.80 -14.09 14.79
N ARG A 140 16.89 -13.37 14.15
CA ARG A 140 17.01 -11.92 13.89
C ARG A 140 15.75 -11.16 14.36
N PRO A 141 15.48 -11.16 15.68
CA PRO A 141 14.23 -10.63 16.24
C PRO A 141 14.04 -9.16 15.88
N GLY A 142 12.82 -8.83 15.49
CA GLY A 142 12.33 -7.46 15.31
C GLY A 142 11.35 -7.08 16.40
N ARG A 143 10.77 -5.90 16.29
CA ARG A 143 9.72 -5.45 17.21
C ARG A 143 8.65 -4.63 16.50
N VAL A 144 7.42 -4.76 16.96
CA VAL A 144 6.32 -3.88 16.52
C VAL A 144 6.45 -2.55 17.23
N LYS A 145 6.30 -1.45 16.47
CA LYS A 145 6.33 -0.09 16.97
C LYS A 145 5.33 0.75 16.20
N PHE A 146 4.31 1.26 16.86
CA PHE A 146 3.20 2.00 16.23
C PHE A 146 3.57 3.45 15.87
N ASP A 147 4.44 4.04 16.66
CA ASP A 147 4.89 5.41 16.46
C ASP A 147 6.31 5.43 15.90
N ASP A 148 6.48 6.04 14.73
CA ASP A 148 7.74 6.17 14.02
C ASP A 148 8.55 4.84 13.93
N PRO A 149 8.04 3.79 13.28
CA PRO A 149 8.76 2.56 13.04
C PRO A 149 9.89 2.76 12.00
N ASP A 150 10.87 1.84 11.97
CA ASP A 150 11.90 1.83 10.93
C ASP A 150 11.31 1.47 9.55
N TYR A 151 10.28 0.58 9.55
CA TYR A 151 9.55 0.17 8.37
C TYR A 151 8.05 0.14 8.60
N LEU A 152 7.33 0.55 7.57
CA LEU A 152 5.88 0.42 7.49
C LEU A 152 5.52 -0.57 6.39
N LEU A 153 4.70 -1.55 6.72
CA LEU A 153 4.08 -2.44 5.73
C LEU A 153 2.65 -1.96 5.49
N ASP A 154 2.40 -1.49 4.29
CA ASP A 154 1.07 -1.03 3.90
C ASP A 154 0.36 -2.07 3.05
N ILE A 155 -0.90 -2.32 3.36
CA ILE A 155 -1.77 -3.23 2.64
C ILE A 155 -3.01 -2.47 2.20
N GLU A 156 -3.24 -2.48 0.91
CA GLU A 156 -4.41 -1.88 0.29
C GLU A 156 -5.31 -2.96 -0.30
N THR A 157 -6.60 -2.91 -0.03
CA THR A 157 -7.54 -3.79 -0.73
C THR A 157 -8.55 -3.00 -1.54
N VAL A 158 -8.91 -3.53 -2.71
CA VAL A 158 -10.02 -3.07 -3.54
C VAL A 158 -10.82 -4.30 -3.96
N GLY A 159 -11.93 -4.53 -3.30
CA GLY A 159 -12.70 -5.76 -3.46
C GLY A 159 -11.86 -7.00 -3.11
N PRO A 160 -11.78 -8.02 -4.02
CA PRO A 160 -11.06 -9.26 -3.78
C PRO A 160 -9.56 -9.21 -4.14
N ARG A 161 -9.01 -8.02 -4.36
CA ARG A 161 -7.59 -7.85 -4.71
C ARG A 161 -6.86 -7.02 -3.66
N ALA A 162 -5.69 -7.47 -3.27
CA ALA A 162 -4.80 -6.80 -2.35
C ALA A 162 -3.49 -6.38 -3.02
N GLY A 163 -2.93 -5.28 -2.56
CA GLY A 163 -1.57 -4.84 -2.83
C GLY A 163 -0.82 -4.64 -1.53
N MET A 164 0.42 -5.07 -1.48
CA MET A 164 1.29 -4.94 -0.31
C MET A 164 2.55 -4.18 -0.68
N SER A 165 2.99 -3.33 0.23
CA SER A 165 4.23 -2.57 0.10
C SER A 165 4.97 -2.47 1.42
N ILE A 166 6.27 -2.21 1.34
CA ILE A 166 7.14 -1.98 2.49
C ILE A 166 7.92 -0.70 2.25
N TRP A 167 7.84 0.21 3.19
CA TRP A 167 8.45 1.53 3.13
C TRP A 167 9.34 1.77 4.32
N SER A 168 10.58 2.20 4.07
CA SER A 168 11.45 2.70 5.13
C SER A 168 11.02 4.11 5.55
N ARG A 169 11.53 4.56 6.69
CA ARG A 169 11.37 5.96 7.13
C ARG A 169 11.89 6.94 6.08
N ASP A 170 13.01 6.62 5.43
CA ASP A 170 13.61 7.46 4.39
C ASP A 170 12.72 7.51 3.13
N ASP A 171 12.09 6.39 2.74
CA ASP A 171 11.13 6.36 1.64
C ASP A 171 9.94 7.28 1.91
N LEU A 172 9.38 7.25 3.14
CA LEU A 172 8.24 8.08 3.52
C LEU A 172 8.60 9.58 3.55
N MET A 173 9.83 9.92 3.90
CA MET A 173 10.33 11.30 3.81
C MET A 173 10.55 11.73 2.36
N ARG A 174 11.09 10.84 1.54
CA ARG A 174 11.40 11.12 0.12
C ARG A 174 10.14 11.24 -0.73
N PHE A 175 9.11 10.45 -0.42
CA PHE A 175 7.86 10.36 -1.18
C PHE A 175 6.65 10.77 -0.32
N PRO A 176 6.46 12.08 -0.05
CA PRO A 176 5.44 12.54 0.87
C PRO A 176 4.00 12.24 0.43
N PHE A 177 3.77 11.90 -0.84
CA PHE A 177 2.48 11.45 -1.35
C PHE A 177 2.09 10.02 -0.93
N LEU A 178 3.01 9.26 -0.35
CA LEU A 178 2.72 7.92 0.18
C LEU A 178 1.81 7.95 1.41
N HIS A 179 1.73 9.03 2.14
CA HIS A 179 0.92 9.23 3.34
C HIS A 179 0.33 7.95 3.94
N VAL A 180 0.84 7.51 5.08
CA VAL A 180 0.29 6.38 5.83
C VAL A 180 -0.10 6.89 7.20
N ASP A 181 -1.41 6.89 7.46
CA ASP A 181 -1.99 7.32 8.74
C ASP A 181 -1.83 6.23 9.80
#